data_3b1444d1bf3dd535267eca03831a4d8e
#
_entry.id   3b1444d1bf3dd535267eca03831a4d8e
#
_cell.length_a   1.000
_cell.length_b   1.000
_cell.length_c   1.000
_cell.angle_alpha   90.00
_cell.angle_beta   90.00
_cell.angle_gamma   90.00
#
_symmetry.space_group_name_H-M   'P 1'
#
loop_
_entity.id
_entity.type
_entity.pdbx_description
1 polymer ?
#
loop_
_entity_poly.entity_id
_entity_poly.type
_entity_poly.pdbx_seq_one_letter_code
_entity_poly.pdbx_strand_id
1 'polypeptide(L)'
;MVNYDKGVINIHENFIGLKEEKRDVIINAALEEFALKGYNLASTNEIVKTAGISKGALFHYFSSKKDLFLFLCDYVFDLVKREYYEQIGHCQGDLITRYHRAAILKANVYHRYPQLFDFVKQLTRERSSVIAGELEEKLAQITASGYKHLLDHLDESLFRDDVPANMVRDLIIWAIEGYGNRMFESMQNQTLMEIDTNELNSDFDKYLDVLRKCFYQQ
;
A
#
# COMPACT_ATOMS: atom_id res chain seq x y z
N MET A 1 -3.25 -5.37 18.10
CA MET A 1 -4.06 -4.26 18.64
C MET A 1 -3.75 -3.03 17.82
N VAL A 2 -4.64 -2.62 16.93
CA VAL A 2 -4.45 -1.42 16.10
C VAL A 2 -4.66 -0.22 17.01
N ASN A 3 -3.57 0.44 17.44
CA ASN A 3 -3.67 1.76 18.08
C ASN A 3 -3.97 2.77 16.96
N TYR A 4 -5.23 3.15 16.84
CA TYR A 4 -5.63 4.27 16.01
C TYR A 4 -5.06 5.55 16.62
N ASP A 5 -4.27 6.29 15.85
CA ASP A 5 -3.73 7.57 16.28
C ASP A 5 -4.89 8.55 16.55
N LYS A 6 -4.83 9.25 17.69
CA LYS A 6 -5.95 10.04 18.26
C LYS A 6 -6.47 11.18 17.37
N GLY A 7 -5.87 11.43 16.20
CA GLY A 7 -6.24 12.53 15.31
C GLY A 7 -7.40 12.24 14.35
N VAL A 8 -7.57 10.98 13.89
CA VAL A 8 -8.62 10.56 12.95
C VAL A 8 -9.84 9.95 13.69
N ILE A 9 -9.68 9.65 14.95
CA ILE A 9 -10.58 8.83 15.80
C ILE A 9 -11.91 9.52 16.11
N ASN A 10 -11.98 10.86 16.07
CA ASN A 10 -13.13 11.61 16.60
C ASN A 10 -14.39 11.53 15.73
N ILE A 11 -14.30 11.07 14.48
CA ILE A 11 -15.44 11.06 13.54
C ILE A 11 -16.16 9.70 13.55
N HIS A 12 -15.46 8.59 13.86
CA HIS A 12 -15.99 7.22 13.79
C HIS A 12 -15.96 6.49 15.14
N GLU A 13 -16.09 7.20 16.27
CA GLU A 13 -15.99 6.63 17.62
C GLU A 13 -16.93 5.43 17.85
N ASN A 14 -18.17 5.54 17.35
CA ASN A 14 -19.17 4.46 17.47
C ASN A 14 -18.75 3.19 16.72
N PHE A 15 -18.03 3.32 15.59
CA PHE A 15 -17.52 2.21 14.83
C PHE A 15 -16.28 1.58 15.50
N ILE A 16 -15.37 2.44 15.92
CA ILE A 16 -14.11 2.02 16.57
C ILE A 16 -14.39 1.33 17.91
N GLY A 17 -15.44 1.75 18.63
CA GLY A 17 -15.89 1.14 19.88
C GLY A 17 -16.55 -0.25 19.73
N LEU A 18 -16.75 -0.73 18.50
CA LEU A 18 -17.25 -2.08 18.27
C LEU A 18 -16.22 -3.13 18.71
N LYS A 19 -16.72 -4.33 19.04
CA LYS A 19 -15.85 -5.51 19.21
C LYS A 19 -15.06 -5.76 17.91
N GLU A 20 -13.80 -6.13 18.05
CA GLU A 20 -12.86 -6.31 16.95
C GLU A 20 -13.42 -7.21 15.85
N GLU A 21 -14.00 -8.37 16.24
CA GLU A 21 -14.53 -9.33 15.26
C GLU A 21 -15.66 -8.71 14.40
N LYS A 22 -16.52 -7.88 15.01
CA LYS A 22 -17.62 -7.23 14.29
C LYS A 22 -17.11 -6.12 13.38
N ARG A 23 -16.11 -5.37 13.84
CA ARG A 23 -15.48 -4.33 13.04
C ARG A 23 -14.77 -4.91 11.83
N ASP A 24 -14.01 -6.00 12.01
CA ASP A 24 -13.27 -6.66 10.95
C ASP A 24 -14.18 -7.25 9.87
N VAL A 25 -15.32 -7.83 10.26
CA VAL A 25 -16.33 -8.31 9.31
C VAL A 25 -16.85 -7.17 8.43
N ILE A 26 -17.12 -5.99 9.00
CA ILE A 26 -17.62 -4.84 8.24
C ILE A 26 -16.51 -4.27 7.33
N ILE A 27 -15.28 -4.13 7.83
CA ILE A 27 -14.13 -3.66 7.05
C ILE A 27 -13.88 -4.60 5.87
N ASN A 28 -13.79 -5.91 6.11
CA ASN A 28 -13.51 -6.89 5.06
C ASN A 28 -14.61 -6.93 3.99
N ALA A 29 -15.87 -6.89 4.37
CA ALA A 29 -16.99 -6.82 3.43
C ALA A 29 -16.95 -5.55 2.56
N ALA A 30 -16.57 -4.43 3.14
CA ALA A 30 -16.46 -3.18 2.41
C ALA A 30 -15.22 -3.13 1.51
N LEU A 31 -14.06 -3.61 1.98
CA LEU A 31 -12.84 -3.74 1.17
C LEU A 31 -13.09 -4.61 -0.05
N GLU A 32 -13.72 -5.79 0.13
CA GLU A 32 -14.05 -6.71 -0.96
C GLU A 32 -14.96 -6.07 -2.01
N GLU A 33 -16.04 -5.42 -1.59
CA GLU A 33 -16.99 -4.78 -2.51
C GLU A 33 -16.35 -3.63 -3.31
N PHE A 34 -15.56 -2.77 -2.63
CA PHE A 34 -14.87 -1.68 -3.31
C PHE A 34 -13.70 -2.17 -4.19
N ALA A 35 -12.98 -3.21 -3.77
CA ALA A 35 -11.92 -3.82 -4.58
C ALA A 35 -12.48 -4.40 -5.89
N LEU A 36 -13.64 -5.06 -5.81
CA LEU A 36 -14.26 -5.70 -6.96
C LEU A 36 -14.90 -4.71 -7.94
N LYS A 37 -15.57 -3.66 -7.43
CA LYS A 37 -16.44 -2.80 -8.25
C LYS A 37 -15.97 -1.35 -8.37
N GLY A 38 -14.95 -0.94 -7.65
CA GLY A 38 -14.55 0.46 -7.53
C GLY A 38 -15.58 1.32 -6.80
N TYR A 39 -15.24 2.59 -6.58
CA TYR A 39 -16.10 3.49 -5.82
C TYR A 39 -17.48 3.66 -6.44
N ASN A 40 -17.55 3.90 -7.76
CA ASN A 40 -18.82 4.28 -8.38
C ASN A 40 -19.87 3.15 -8.34
N LEU A 41 -19.46 1.91 -8.66
CA LEU A 41 -20.35 0.75 -8.80
C LEU A 41 -20.56 -0.03 -7.49
N ALA A 42 -19.73 0.18 -6.48
CA ALA A 42 -19.88 -0.47 -5.18
C ALA A 42 -21.21 -0.12 -4.51
N SER A 43 -21.83 -1.14 -3.91
CA SER A 43 -23.17 -1.07 -3.31
C SER A 43 -23.10 -1.23 -1.79
N THR A 44 -23.54 -0.21 -1.04
CA THR A 44 -23.69 -0.32 0.41
C THR A 44 -24.69 -1.40 0.84
N ASN A 45 -25.65 -1.77 -0.04
CA ASN A 45 -26.58 -2.86 0.25
C ASN A 45 -25.87 -4.23 0.21
N GLU A 46 -24.94 -4.44 -0.72
CA GLU A 46 -24.12 -5.67 -0.74
C GLU A 46 -23.17 -5.71 0.45
N ILE A 47 -22.55 -4.59 0.79
CA ILE A 47 -21.67 -4.50 1.98
C ILE A 47 -22.43 -4.94 3.24
N VAL A 48 -23.61 -4.38 3.51
CA VAL A 48 -24.35 -4.74 4.72
C VAL A 48 -24.85 -6.19 4.70
N LYS A 49 -25.21 -6.71 3.53
CA LYS A 49 -25.62 -8.09 3.35
C LYS A 49 -24.46 -9.05 3.67
N THR A 50 -23.28 -8.78 3.12
CA THR A 50 -22.06 -9.58 3.37
C THR A 50 -21.61 -9.48 4.83
N ALA A 51 -21.67 -8.28 5.41
CA ALA A 51 -21.32 -8.04 6.81
C ALA A 51 -22.37 -8.53 7.84
N GLY A 52 -23.55 -8.95 7.39
CA GLY A 52 -24.63 -9.41 8.28
C GLY A 52 -25.19 -8.30 9.19
N ILE A 53 -25.19 -7.04 8.75
CA ILE A 53 -25.70 -5.90 9.51
C ILE A 53 -26.85 -5.20 8.77
N SER A 54 -27.61 -4.37 9.48
CA SER A 54 -28.63 -3.55 8.83
C SER A 54 -28.02 -2.32 8.13
N LYS A 55 -28.69 -1.80 7.10
CA LYS A 55 -28.30 -0.56 6.43
C LYS A 55 -28.28 0.63 7.40
N GLY A 56 -29.25 0.69 8.33
CA GLY A 56 -29.28 1.70 9.39
C GLY A 56 -28.05 1.63 10.30
N ALA A 57 -27.56 0.43 10.64
CA ALA A 57 -26.34 0.28 11.41
C ALA A 57 -25.10 0.81 10.67
N LEU A 58 -24.98 0.53 9.36
CA LEU A 58 -23.87 1.07 8.57
C LEU A 58 -23.88 2.60 8.56
N PHE A 59 -25.04 3.21 8.30
CA PHE A 59 -25.18 4.67 8.24
C PHE A 59 -25.22 5.34 9.63
N HIS A 60 -25.28 4.56 10.70
CA HIS A 60 -25.00 5.06 12.04
C HIS A 60 -23.48 5.23 12.28
N TYR A 61 -22.65 4.41 11.63
CA TYR A 61 -21.20 4.48 11.73
C TYR A 61 -20.56 5.42 10.71
N PHE A 62 -21.13 5.48 9.51
CA PHE A 62 -20.60 6.24 8.37
C PHE A 62 -21.71 7.09 7.75
N SER A 63 -21.48 8.39 7.63
CA SER A 63 -22.49 9.34 7.12
C SER A 63 -22.87 9.09 5.65
N SER A 64 -21.99 8.45 4.87
CA SER A 64 -22.19 8.20 3.44
C SER A 64 -21.28 7.07 2.92
N LYS A 65 -21.53 6.64 1.67
CA LYS A 65 -20.60 5.74 0.95
C LYS A 65 -19.22 6.36 0.79
N LYS A 66 -19.13 7.67 0.57
CA LYS A 66 -17.88 8.42 0.48
C LYS A 66 -17.10 8.35 1.81
N ASP A 67 -17.78 8.60 2.89
CA ASP A 67 -17.22 8.56 4.24
C ASP A 67 -16.65 7.18 4.58
N LEU A 68 -17.41 6.11 4.32
CA LEU A 68 -16.93 4.73 4.46
C LEU A 68 -15.71 4.45 3.59
N PHE A 69 -15.71 4.88 2.33
CA PHE A 69 -14.59 4.65 1.42
C PHE A 69 -13.32 5.37 1.89
N LEU A 70 -13.42 6.63 2.28
CA LEU A 70 -12.28 7.41 2.78
C LEU A 70 -11.75 6.84 4.11
N PHE A 71 -12.64 6.38 4.99
CA PHE A 71 -12.25 5.65 6.19
C PHE A 71 -11.44 4.39 5.86
N LEU A 72 -11.87 3.61 4.85
CA LEU A 72 -11.10 2.43 4.41
C LEU A 72 -9.74 2.80 3.83
N CYS A 73 -9.64 3.92 3.10
CA CYS A 73 -8.34 4.43 2.64
C CYS A 73 -7.44 4.73 3.83
N ASP A 74 -7.91 5.43 4.85
CA ASP A 74 -7.14 5.73 6.05
C ASP A 74 -6.74 4.46 6.80
N TYR A 75 -7.69 3.53 6.98
CA TYR A 75 -7.42 2.24 7.60
C TYR A 75 -6.30 1.46 6.89
N VAL A 76 -6.38 1.40 5.56
CA VAL A 76 -5.38 0.71 4.72
C VAL A 76 -4.04 1.42 4.79
N PHE A 77 -4.02 2.74 4.76
CA PHE A 77 -2.78 3.53 4.83
C PHE A 77 -2.10 3.42 6.20
N ASP A 78 -2.86 3.42 7.29
CA ASP A 78 -2.33 3.19 8.63
C ASP A 78 -1.76 1.77 8.77
N LEU A 79 -2.42 0.77 8.19
CA LEU A 79 -1.93 -0.60 8.13
C LEU A 79 -0.61 -0.69 7.36
N VAL A 80 -0.54 -0.08 6.17
CA VAL A 80 0.69 -0.02 5.35
C VAL A 80 1.80 0.73 6.08
N LYS A 81 1.50 1.84 6.73
CA LYS A 81 2.48 2.60 7.52
C LYS A 81 3.10 1.71 8.61
N ARG A 82 2.29 1.04 9.40
CA ARG A 82 2.74 0.21 10.52
C ARG A 82 3.45 -1.07 10.08
N GLU A 83 2.84 -1.81 9.14
CA GLU A 83 3.33 -3.13 8.75
C GLU A 83 4.48 -3.06 7.71
N TYR A 84 4.63 -1.93 7.04
CA TYR A 84 5.58 -1.76 5.95
C TYR A 84 6.57 -0.62 6.23
N TYR A 85 6.13 0.64 6.33
CA TYR A 85 7.06 1.77 6.39
C TYR A 85 7.86 1.83 7.69
N GLU A 86 7.25 1.54 8.83
CA GLU A 86 7.99 1.49 10.11
C GLU A 86 9.05 0.38 10.10
N GLN A 87 8.76 -0.74 9.43
CA GLN A 87 9.72 -1.83 9.29
C GLN A 87 10.88 -1.48 8.33
N ILE A 88 10.61 -0.74 7.25
CA ILE A 88 11.65 -0.25 6.33
C ILE A 88 12.59 0.71 7.05
N GLY A 89 12.11 1.58 7.91
CA GLY A 89 12.91 2.55 8.66
C GLY A 89 14.04 1.91 9.47
N HIS A 90 13.95 0.61 9.76
CA HIS A 90 15.00 -0.17 10.42
C HIS A 90 15.93 -0.93 9.44
N CYS A 91 15.68 -0.84 8.13
CA CYS A 91 16.50 -1.50 7.12
C CYS A 91 17.84 -0.78 6.95
N GLN A 92 18.92 -1.43 7.38
CA GLN A 92 20.29 -0.97 7.11
C GLN A 92 20.79 -1.51 5.78
N GLY A 93 21.84 -0.89 5.24
CA GLY A 93 22.50 -1.27 4.00
C GLY A 93 22.42 -0.19 2.94
N ASP A 94 23.01 -0.51 1.80
CA ASP A 94 22.95 0.36 0.61
C ASP A 94 21.55 0.44 0.02
N LEU A 95 21.33 1.38 -0.90
CA LEU A 95 20.03 1.67 -1.51
C LEU A 95 19.37 0.43 -2.13
N ILE A 96 20.13 -0.37 -2.87
CA ILE A 96 19.61 -1.58 -3.53
C ILE A 96 19.19 -2.62 -2.50
N THR A 97 19.97 -2.81 -1.45
CA THR A 97 19.63 -3.71 -0.33
C THR A 97 18.36 -3.26 0.39
N ARG A 98 18.19 -1.97 0.60
CA ARG A 98 16.97 -1.41 1.22
C ARG A 98 15.73 -1.66 0.36
N TYR A 99 15.82 -1.42 -0.95
CA TYR A 99 14.72 -1.69 -1.88
C TYR A 99 14.37 -3.18 -1.97
N HIS A 100 15.38 -4.07 -1.98
CA HIS A 100 15.14 -5.51 -1.95
C HIS A 100 14.36 -5.94 -0.69
N ARG A 101 14.79 -5.47 0.48
CA ARG A 101 14.08 -5.75 1.74
C ARG A 101 12.68 -5.15 1.75
N ALA A 102 12.52 -3.95 1.21
CA ALA A 102 11.21 -3.31 1.06
C ALA A 102 10.26 -4.14 0.18
N ALA A 103 10.75 -4.70 -0.92
CA ALA A 103 9.95 -5.57 -1.79
C ALA A 103 9.49 -6.85 -1.06
N ILE A 104 10.38 -7.50 -0.30
CA ILE A 104 10.04 -8.68 0.51
C ILE A 104 9.00 -8.33 1.58
N LEU A 105 9.20 -7.22 2.30
CA LEU A 105 8.24 -6.76 3.32
C LEU A 105 6.86 -6.48 2.70
N LYS A 106 6.83 -5.83 1.54
CA LYS A 106 5.59 -5.55 0.81
C LYS A 106 4.86 -6.82 0.41
N ALA A 107 5.58 -7.82 -0.11
CA ALA A 107 5.01 -9.11 -0.44
C ALA A 107 4.42 -9.82 0.79
N ASN A 108 5.13 -9.80 1.92
CA ASN A 108 4.66 -10.39 3.17
C ASN A 108 3.39 -9.69 3.70
N VAL A 109 3.29 -8.36 3.58
CA VAL A 109 2.08 -7.61 3.96
C VAL A 109 0.90 -8.03 3.09
N TYR A 110 1.09 -8.15 1.78
CA TYR A 110 0.03 -8.58 0.88
C TYR A 110 -0.40 -10.04 1.13
N HIS A 111 0.53 -10.94 1.43
CA HIS A 111 0.19 -12.31 1.82
C HIS A 111 -0.61 -12.38 3.14
N ARG A 112 -0.27 -11.51 4.09
CA ARG A 112 -0.97 -11.44 5.38
C ARG A 112 -2.37 -10.82 5.24
N TYR A 113 -2.55 -9.89 4.30
CA TYR A 113 -3.77 -9.13 4.08
C TYR A 113 -4.17 -9.12 2.59
N PRO A 114 -4.68 -10.24 2.04
CA PRO A 114 -5.02 -10.33 0.61
C PRO A 114 -6.02 -9.26 0.14
N GLN A 115 -7.02 -8.93 0.97
CA GLN A 115 -8.02 -7.89 0.66
C GLN A 115 -7.37 -6.50 0.52
N LEU A 116 -6.28 -6.25 1.25
CA LEU A 116 -5.49 -5.03 1.13
C LEU A 116 -4.89 -4.91 -0.28
N PHE A 117 -4.31 -6.00 -0.79
CA PHE A 117 -3.71 -6.01 -2.13
C PHE A 117 -4.73 -5.66 -3.20
N ASP A 118 -5.90 -6.30 -3.19
CA ASP A 118 -6.95 -6.06 -4.18
C ASP A 118 -7.54 -4.65 -4.08
N PHE A 119 -7.71 -4.14 -2.86
CA PHE A 119 -8.18 -2.77 -2.66
C PHE A 119 -7.14 -1.74 -3.14
N VAL A 120 -5.86 -1.88 -2.79
CA VAL A 120 -4.78 -0.99 -3.26
C VAL A 120 -4.67 -1.04 -4.78
N LYS A 121 -4.77 -2.23 -5.38
CA LYS A 121 -4.82 -2.39 -6.84
C LYS A 121 -5.97 -1.62 -7.47
N GLN A 122 -7.16 -1.66 -6.85
CA GLN A 122 -8.31 -0.89 -7.31
C GLN A 122 -8.10 0.62 -7.16
N LEU A 123 -7.46 1.08 -6.07
CA LEU A 123 -7.18 2.52 -5.87
C LEU A 123 -6.35 3.12 -7.01
N THR A 124 -5.41 2.37 -7.58
CA THR A 124 -4.60 2.85 -8.72
C THR A 124 -5.41 3.01 -10.01
N ARG A 125 -6.54 2.32 -10.12
CA ARG A 125 -7.47 2.37 -11.26
C ARG A 125 -8.64 3.33 -11.04
N GLU A 126 -8.83 3.79 -9.81
CA GLU A 126 -9.98 4.61 -9.45
C GLU A 126 -9.97 5.95 -10.21
N ARG A 127 -11.10 6.30 -10.82
CA ARG A 127 -11.26 7.49 -11.65
C ARG A 127 -12.49 8.30 -11.27
N SER A 128 -13.10 8.01 -10.14
CA SER A 128 -14.27 8.74 -9.67
C SER A 128 -13.92 10.17 -9.28
N SER A 129 -14.51 11.13 -9.96
CA SER A 129 -14.33 12.56 -9.63
C SER A 129 -14.84 12.92 -8.23
N VAL A 130 -15.71 12.09 -7.65
CA VAL A 130 -16.29 12.31 -6.31
C VAL A 130 -15.24 12.22 -5.20
N ILE A 131 -14.19 11.43 -5.41
CA ILE A 131 -13.16 11.14 -4.41
C ILE A 131 -11.74 11.50 -4.89
N ALA A 132 -11.60 11.98 -6.13
CA ALA A 132 -10.29 12.16 -6.78
C ALA A 132 -9.33 13.03 -5.95
N GLY A 133 -9.79 14.17 -5.47
CA GLY A 133 -8.93 15.11 -4.73
C GLY A 133 -8.42 14.52 -3.41
N GLU A 134 -9.32 13.95 -2.61
CA GLU A 134 -8.94 13.37 -1.32
C GLU A 134 -8.07 12.11 -1.50
N LEU A 135 -8.34 11.31 -2.54
CA LEU A 135 -7.54 10.12 -2.83
C LEU A 135 -6.13 10.51 -3.30
N GLU A 136 -6.00 11.50 -4.19
CA GLU A 136 -4.72 12.00 -4.66
C GLU A 136 -3.85 12.53 -3.52
N GLU A 137 -4.45 13.34 -2.62
CA GLU A 137 -3.74 13.85 -1.45
C GLU A 137 -3.24 12.72 -0.55
N LYS A 138 -4.09 11.72 -0.26
CA LYS A 138 -3.73 10.57 0.57
C LYS A 138 -2.62 9.72 -0.07
N LEU A 139 -2.70 9.45 -1.37
CA LEU A 139 -1.66 8.71 -2.10
C LEU A 139 -0.33 9.47 -2.12
N ALA A 140 -0.35 10.79 -2.28
CA ALA A 140 0.86 11.61 -2.24
C ALA A 140 1.54 11.55 -0.85
N GLN A 141 0.77 11.65 0.23
CA GLN A 141 1.28 11.58 1.60
C GLN A 141 1.96 10.23 1.89
N ILE A 142 1.33 9.11 1.50
CA ILE A 142 1.89 7.78 1.76
C ILE A 142 3.16 7.52 0.92
N THR A 143 3.19 7.99 -0.32
CA THR A 143 4.36 7.89 -1.19
C THR A 143 5.53 8.69 -0.63
N ALA A 144 5.31 9.94 -0.22
CA ALA A 144 6.34 10.78 0.40
C ALA A 144 6.92 10.15 1.67
N SER A 145 6.07 9.52 2.50
CA SER A 145 6.52 8.79 3.69
C SER A 145 7.45 7.62 3.34
N GLY A 146 7.11 6.87 2.29
CA GLY A 146 7.93 5.74 1.83
C GLY A 146 9.33 6.15 1.40
N TYR A 147 9.45 7.19 0.59
CA TYR A 147 10.74 7.73 0.16
C TYR A 147 11.61 8.18 1.33
N LYS A 148 11.03 8.89 2.29
CA LYS A 148 11.77 9.33 3.48
C LYS A 148 12.42 8.14 4.19
N HIS A 149 11.70 7.06 4.43
CA HIS A 149 12.23 5.90 5.12
C HIS A 149 13.31 5.15 4.34
N LEU A 150 13.19 5.08 3.01
CA LEU A 150 14.19 4.41 2.16
C LEU A 150 15.50 5.18 2.03
N LEU A 151 15.44 6.52 2.03
CA LEU A 151 16.59 7.39 1.77
C LEU A 151 17.23 7.94 3.04
N ASP A 152 16.61 7.79 4.19
CA ASP A 152 17.14 8.31 5.45
C ASP A 152 18.51 7.69 5.77
N HIS A 153 19.49 8.54 6.06
CA HIS A 153 20.88 8.16 6.35
C HIS A 153 21.50 7.21 5.30
N LEU A 154 21.20 7.42 4.00
CA LEU A 154 21.79 6.65 2.93
C LEU A 154 23.30 7.00 2.80
N ASP A 155 24.14 5.96 2.81
CA ASP A 155 25.58 6.11 2.52
C ASP A 155 25.79 6.13 1.00
N GLU A 156 25.94 7.31 0.43
CA GLU A 156 26.20 7.49 -0.99
C GLU A 156 27.69 7.28 -1.37
N SER A 157 28.60 7.10 -0.40
CA SER A 157 30.03 6.83 -0.69
C SER A 157 30.27 5.48 -1.36
N LEU A 158 29.28 4.60 -1.32
CA LEU A 158 29.31 3.29 -1.99
C LEU A 158 29.05 3.38 -3.50
N PHE A 159 28.53 4.51 -3.99
CA PHE A 159 28.32 4.71 -5.41
C PHE A 159 29.64 4.94 -6.14
N ARG A 160 29.65 4.63 -7.45
CA ARG A 160 30.79 4.95 -8.30
C ARG A 160 31.08 6.46 -8.25
N ASP A 161 32.36 6.83 -8.24
CA ASP A 161 32.83 8.22 -8.04
C ASP A 161 32.92 9.05 -9.34
N ASP A 162 32.84 8.38 -10.50
CA ASP A 162 32.88 9.03 -11.82
C ASP A 162 31.50 9.55 -12.29
N VAL A 163 30.45 9.36 -11.49
CA VAL A 163 29.08 9.87 -11.73
C VAL A 163 28.57 10.60 -10.48
N PRO A 164 27.90 11.75 -10.60
CA PRO A 164 27.32 12.44 -9.44
C PRO A 164 26.37 11.54 -8.64
N ALA A 165 26.58 11.42 -7.32
CA ALA A 165 25.84 10.50 -6.45
C ALA A 165 24.32 10.68 -6.51
N ASN A 166 23.84 11.94 -6.61
CA ASN A 166 22.40 12.21 -6.77
C ASN A 166 21.83 11.63 -8.07
N MET A 167 22.59 11.64 -9.17
CA MET A 167 22.14 11.04 -10.43
C MET A 167 22.13 9.52 -10.33
N VAL A 168 23.13 8.92 -9.71
CA VAL A 168 23.18 7.48 -9.46
C VAL A 168 21.97 7.05 -8.63
N ARG A 169 21.70 7.73 -7.54
CA ARG A 169 20.53 7.49 -6.70
C ARG A 169 19.23 7.55 -7.48
N ASP A 170 19.01 8.62 -8.24
CA ASP A 170 17.77 8.84 -8.98
C ASP A 170 17.59 7.78 -10.07
N LEU A 171 18.66 7.39 -10.79
CA LEU A 171 18.61 6.33 -11.80
C LEU A 171 18.27 4.95 -11.20
N ILE A 172 18.84 4.62 -10.04
CA ILE A 172 18.51 3.39 -9.32
C ILE A 172 17.02 3.39 -8.93
N ILE A 173 16.55 4.48 -8.36
CA ILE A 173 15.14 4.64 -7.95
C ILE A 173 14.21 4.45 -9.15
N TRP A 174 14.42 5.21 -10.22
CA TRP A 174 13.58 5.14 -11.41
C TRP A 174 13.58 3.75 -12.06
N ALA A 175 14.73 3.07 -12.09
CA ALA A 175 14.81 1.72 -12.63
C ALA A 175 14.01 0.72 -11.79
N ILE A 176 14.12 0.78 -10.46
CA ILE A 176 13.39 -0.11 -9.56
C ILE A 176 11.89 0.18 -9.59
N GLU A 177 11.50 1.45 -9.58
CA GLU A 177 10.09 1.84 -9.67
C GLU A 177 9.47 1.47 -11.01
N GLY A 178 10.19 1.69 -12.11
CA GLY A 178 9.74 1.27 -13.43
C GLY A 178 9.55 -0.24 -13.54
N TYR A 179 10.43 -1.02 -12.90
CA TYR A 179 10.27 -2.47 -12.78
C TYR A 179 9.04 -2.81 -11.93
N GLY A 180 8.91 -2.22 -10.75
CA GLY A 180 7.79 -2.45 -9.83
C GLY A 180 6.44 -2.10 -10.44
N ASN A 181 6.33 -0.98 -11.16
CA ASN A 181 5.12 -0.57 -11.86
C ASN A 181 4.72 -1.58 -12.95
N ARG A 182 5.69 -2.04 -13.75
CA ARG A 182 5.47 -3.06 -14.79
C ARG A 182 5.00 -4.39 -14.21
N MET A 183 5.63 -4.82 -13.09
CA MET A 183 5.18 -6.01 -12.36
C MET A 183 3.75 -5.83 -11.85
N PHE A 184 3.46 -4.72 -11.21
CA PHE A 184 2.13 -4.45 -10.67
C PHE A 184 1.06 -4.40 -11.78
N GLU A 185 1.38 -3.84 -12.95
CA GLU A 185 0.52 -3.86 -14.13
C GLU A 185 0.27 -5.28 -14.64
N SER A 186 1.29 -6.14 -14.70
CA SER A 186 1.13 -7.53 -15.12
C SER A 186 0.23 -8.35 -14.20
N MET A 187 0.21 -8.02 -12.90
CA MET A 187 -0.61 -8.67 -11.88
C MET A 187 -2.07 -8.15 -11.82
N GLN A 188 -2.40 -7.13 -12.60
CA GLN A 188 -3.70 -6.46 -12.51
C GLN A 188 -4.92 -7.37 -12.70
N ASN A 189 -4.76 -8.45 -13.49
CA ASN A 189 -5.83 -9.41 -13.78
C ASN A 189 -5.67 -10.75 -13.06
N GLN A 190 -4.73 -10.82 -12.09
CA GLN A 190 -4.44 -12.02 -11.32
C GLN A 190 -4.84 -11.80 -9.86
N THR A 191 -5.24 -12.87 -9.18
CA THR A 191 -5.34 -12.89 -7.72
C THR A 191 -3.96 -13.12 -7.11
N LEU A 192 -3.78 -12.75 -5.84
CA LEU A 192 -2.51 -12.98 -5.15
C LEU A 192 -2.09 -14.46 -5.14
N MET A 193 -3.07 -15.39 -5.15
CA MET A 193 -2.81 -16.84 -5.17
C MET A 193 -2.27 -17.35 -6.53
N GLU A 194 -2.52 -16.62 -7.62
CA GLU A 194 -2.05 -16.97 -8.96
C GLU A 194 -0.64 -16.45 -9.26
N ILE A 195 -0.09 -15.61 -8.36
CA ILE A 195 1.20 -14.97 -8.53
C ILE A 195 2.31 -15.90 -8.01
N ASP A 196 3.21 -16.34 -8.87
CA ASP A 196 4.45 -17.02 -8.44
C ASP A 196 5.45 -16.00 -7.90
N THR A 197 5.42 -15.81 -6.59
CA THR A 197 6.31 -14.87 -5.88
C THR A 197 7.77 -15.29 -5.95
N ASN A 198 8.10 -16.58 -6.15
CA ASN A 198 9.49 -17.03 -6.25
C ASN A 198 10.11 -16.63 -7.59
N GLU A 199 9.35 -16.80 -8.69
CA GLU A 199 9.80 -16.35 -10.01
C GLU A 199 10.00 -14.84 -10.04
N LEU A 200 9.04 -14.09 -9.51
CA LEU A 200 9.13 -12.63 -9.43
C LEU A 200 10.34 -12.16 -8.61
N ASN A 201 10.60 -12.76 -7.48
CA ASN A 201 11.76 -12.44 -6.65
C ASN A 201 13.06 -12.75 -7.38
N SER A 202 13.16 -13.92 -8.04
CA SER A 202 14.35 -14.31 -8.80
C SER A 202 14.69 -13.34 -9.94
N ASP A 203 13.68 -12.86 -10.66
CA ASP A 203 13.89 -11.89 -11.73
C ASP A 203 14.22 -10.50 -11.19
N PHE A 204 13.61 -10.10 -10.10
CA PHE A 204 13.95 -8.86 -9.41
C PHE A 204 15.39 -8.86 -8.92
N ASP A 205 15.88 -9.96 -8.32
CA ASP A 205 17.25 -10.11 -7.86
C ASP A 205 18.27 -9.93 -9.00
N LYS A 206 18.01 -10.55 -10.16
CA LYS A 206 18.86 -10.37 -11.35
C LYS A 206 18.93 -8.89 -11.78
N TYR A 207 17.80 -8.19 -11.71
CA TYR A 207 17.72 -6.78 -12.04
C TYR A 207 18.53 -5.93 -11.06
N LEU A 208 18.41 -6.20 -9.76
CA LEU A 208 19.17 -5.52 -8.72
C LEU A 208 20.67 -5.76 -8.86
N ASP A 209 21.10 -6.98 -9.22
CA ASP A 209 22.50 -7.31 -9.48
C ASP A 209 23.08 -6.51 -10.66
N VAL A 210 22.30 -6.29 -11.72
CA VAL A 210 22.71 -5.43 -12.84
C VAL A 210 22.90 -3.99 -12.39
N LEU A 211 21.95 -3.44 -11.63
CA LEU A 211 22.05 -2.08 -11.10
C LEU A 211 23.27 -1.91 -10.19
N ARG A 212 23.57 -2.91 -9.35
CA ARG A 212 24.74 -2.91 -8.48
C ARG A 212 26.04 -2.85 -9.30
N LYS A 213 26.15 -3.67 -10.35
CA LYS A 213 27.33 -3.67 -11.25
C LYS A 213 27.51 -2.34 -12.00
N CYS A 214 26.40 -1.66 -12.33
CA CYS A 214 26.44 -0.40 -13.07
C CYS A 214 26.77 0.81 -12.20
N PHE A 215 26.34 0.83 -10.94
CA PHE A 215 26.26 2.05 -10.14
C PHE A 215 27.07 2.05 -8.86
N TYR A 216 27.61 0.90 -8.42
CA TYR A 216 28.44 0.81 -7.22
C TYR A 216 29.93 0.70 -7.58
N GLN A 217 30.79 1.09 -6.63
CA GLN A 217 32.22 0.83 -6.72
C GLN A 217 32.48 -0.67 -6.73
N GLN A 218 33.44 -1.13 -7.55
CA GLN A 218 33.87 -2.52 -7.62
C GLN A 218 34.98 -2.82 -6.60
#